data_ec0f612c270a61accdeb0d4a8c6b0e61
#
_entry.id   ec0f612c270a61accdeb0d4a8c6b0e61
#
_cell.length_a   1.000
_cell.length_b   1.000
_cell.length_c   1.000
_cell.angle_alpha   90.00
_cell.angle_beta   90.00
_cell.angle_gamma   90.00
#
_symmetry.space_group_name_H-M   'P 1'
#
loop_
_entity.id
_entity.type
_entity.pdbx_description
1 polymer ?
#
loop_
_entity_poly.entity_id
_entity_poly.type
_entity_poly.pdbx_seq_one_letter_code
_entity_poly.pdbx_strand_id
1 'polypeptide(L)'
;MRIELATSPGSPERPNEDWASVALPASGQGGALIVLDGVTPPEGDYGCEHGVPWFTARLGGTLLELSVSQLDAPLTEVLATAIRRTADVHRNSCDLSHVRTPQATVVMARWGGPSQDVEHLVLSDSVLLLESPEGGVRAILDDRIDRLPRELLRTHESADRLRNAEGGFFTAAADPGVTVHAVAGRTPRERVRALAALTDGASRWVEMFEEGSWTQCLGVLRKEGAQGLIDRVRAVETAALERTTVIRWKLHDDAAVVFAEL
;
A
#
# COMPACT_ATOMS: atom_id res chain seq x y z
N MET A 1 7.55 -2.64 -22.11
CA MET A 1 7.00 -2.61 -20.74
C MET A 1 7.53 -3.79 -19.98
N ARG A 2 8.07 -3.58 -18.77
CA ARG A 2 8.54 -4.62 -17.84
C ARG A 2 7.76 -4.45 -16.55
N ILE A 3 7.22 -5.55 -16.01
CA ILE A 3 6.51 -5.54 -14.74
C ILE A 3 7.08 -6.62 -13.85
N GLU A 4 7.32 -6.27 -12.61
CA GLU A 4 7.75 -7.19 -11.56
C GLU A 4 6.89 -6.99 -10.32
N LEU A 5 6.60 -8.08 -9.66
CA LEU A 5 5.86 -8.13 -8.42
C LEU A 5 6.53 -9.14 -7.49
N ALA A 6 6.71 -8.74 -6.24
CA ALA A 6 7.14 -9.62 -5.18
C ALA A 6 6.38 -9.31 -3.89
N THR A 7 6.16 -10.35 -3.10
CA THR A 7 5.60 -10.22 -1.75
C THR A 7 6.25 -11.26 -0.84
N SER A 8 6.50 -10.90 0.40
CA SER A 8 7.16 -11.74 1.39
C SER A 8 6.56 -11.52 2.77
N PRO A 9 6.13 -12.57 3.47
CA PRO A 9 5.65 -12.43 4.84
C PRO A 9 6.79 -12.00 5.78
N GLY A 10 6.45 -11.23 6.80
CA GLY A 10 7.35 -10.85 7.86
C GLY A 10 7.67 -12.00 8.81
N SER A 11 6.78 -12.99 8.90
CA SER A 11 6.97 -14.19 9.72
C SER A 11 6.48 -15.43 8.97
N PRO A 12 7.21 -16.56 9.02
CA PRO A 12 6.73 -17.81 8.44
C PRO A 12 5.54 -18.42 9.22
N GLU A 13 5.30 -17.95 10.44
CA GLU A 13 4.24 -18.46 11.34
C GLU A 13 2.91 -17.71 11.18
N ARG A 14 2.91 -16.59 10.46
CA ARG A 14 1.72 -15.76 10.24
C ARG A 14 1.41 -15.64 8.75
N PRO A 15 0.13 -15.59 8.37
CA PRO A 15 -0.21 -15.30 6.99
C PRO A 15 0.27 -13.89 6.61
N ASN A 16 0.67 -13.73 5.37
CA ASN A 16 0.97 -12.42 4.80
C ASN A 16 -0.33 -11.60 4.72
N GLU A 17 -0.32 -10.41 5.29
CA GLU A 17 -1.45 -9.47 5.31
C GLU A 17 -1.38 -8.46 4.16
N ASP A 18 -0.21 -8.36 3.49
CA ASP A 18 -0.04 -7.55 2.29
C ASP A 18 -0.68 -8.21 1.07
N TRP A 19 -1.12 -7.38 0.15
CA TRP A 19 -1.64 -7.83 -1.13
C TRP A 19 -1.14 -6.95 -2.27
N ALA A 20 -0.71 -7.55 -3.37
CA ALA A 20 -0.27 -6.84 -4.55
C ALA A 20 -0.76 -7.53 -5.83
N SER A 21 -1.13 -6.75 -6.83
CA SER A 21 -1.49 -7.27 -8.15
C SER A 21 -1.37 -6.23 -9.26
N VAL A 22 -1.30 -6.73 -10.49
CA VAL A 22 -1.26 -5.93 -11.72
C VAL A 22 -2.25 -6.52 -12.73
N ALA A 23 -3.00 -5.66 -13.40
CA ALA A 23 -3.80 -6.03 -14.55
C ALA A 23 -3.26 -5.35 -15.81
N LEU A 24 -3.06 -6.13 -16.86
CA LEU A 24 -2.67 -5.65 -18.19
C LEU A 24 -3.74 -6.07 -19.20
N PRO A 25 -4.25 -5.15 -20.04
CA PRO A 25 -5.15 -5.51 -21.11
C PRO A 25 -4.42 -6.30 -22.21
N ALA A 26 -5.13 -7.18 -22.89
CA ALA A 26 -4.58 -7.98 -23.98
C ALA A 26 -4.03 -7.13 -25.15
N SER A 27 -4.46 -5.89 -25.27
CA SER A 27 -3.95 -4.91 -26.25
C SER A 27 -2.49 -4.51 -25.98
N GLY A 28 -1.96 -4.76 -24.79
CA GLY A 28 -0.65 -4.27 -24.33
C GLY A 28 -0.61 -2.75 -24.07
N GLN A 29 -1.75 -2.07 -24.17
CA GLN A 29 -1.85 -0.63 -23.91
C GLN A 29 -2.62 -0.40 -22.61
N GLY A 30 -1.98 0.31 -21.68
CA GLY A 30 -2.54 0.60 -20.38
C GLY A 30 -2.32 -0.51 -19.36
N GLY A 31 -2.88 -0.32 -18.19
CA GLY A 31 -2.82 -1.24 -17.06
C GLY A 31 -3.20 -0.56 -15.74
N ALA A 32 -3.27 -1.37 -14.70
CA ALA A 32 -3.46 -0.91 -13.33
C ALA A 32 -2.59 -1.76 -12.38
N LEU A 33 -2.09 -1.13 -11.33
CA LEU A 33 -1.45 -1.80 -10.21
C LEU A 33 -2.15 -1.41 -8.92
N ILE A 34 -2.22 -2.36 -7.99
CA ILE A 34 -2.78 -2.18 -6.64
C ILE A 34 -1.82 -2.82 -5.64
N VAL A 35 -1.49 -2.10 -4.58
CA VAL A 35 -0.76 -2.61 -3.42
C VAL A 35 -1.51 -2.21 -2.17
N LEU A 36 -1.71 -3.16 -1.27
CA LEU A 36 -2.36 -3.00 0.02
C LEU A 36 -1.44 -3.56 1.11
N ASP A 37 -1.33 -2.84 2.20
CA ASP A 37 -0.69 -3.28 3.43
C ASP A 37 -1.79 -3.49 4.47
N GLY A 38 -1.91 -4.70 4.98
CA GLY A 38 -2.94 -5.08 5.93
C GLY A 38 -2.59 -4.68 7.35
N VAL A 39 -3.45 -3.91 7.99
CA VAL A 39 -3.23 -3.48 9.37
C VAL A 39 -3.41 -4.64 10.33
N THR A 40 -2.31 -5.19 10.89
CA THR A 40 -2.33 -6.26 11.88
C THR A 40 -3.07 -5.81 13.14
N PRO A 41 -4.23 -6.41 13.51
CA PRO A 41 -4.89 -6.07 14.76
C PRO A 41 -4.12 -6.65 15.95
N PRO A 42 -4.18 -6.04 17.15
CA PRO A 42 -3.71 -6.68 18.36
C PRO A 42 -4.53 -7.94 18.66
N GLU A 43 -3.99 -8.84 19.50
CA GLU A 43 -4.72 -10.03 19.95
C GLU A 43 -6.05 -9.65 20.60
N GLY A 44 -7.09 -10.42 20.32
CA GLY A 44 -8.44 -10.24 20.85
C GLY A 44 -9.52 -10.15 19.79
N ASP A 45 -10.67 -9.64 20.18
CA ASP A 45 -11.80 -9.43 19.28
C ASP A 45 -11.57 -8.15 18.46
N TYR A 46 -11.74 -8.27 17.15
CA TYR A 46 -11.70 -7.14 16.18
C TYR A 46 -12.97 -7.07 15.32
N GLY A 47 -14.05 -7.68 15.79
CA GLY A 47 -15.37 -7.57 15.18
C GLY A 47 -15.56 -8.37 13.88
N CYS A 48 -14.54 -9.09 13.39
CA CYS A 48 -14.63 -9.80 12.12
C CYS A 48 -14.03 -11.21 12.20
N GLU A 49 -14.76 -12.18 11.66
CA GLU A 49 -14.34 -13.58 11.60
C GLU A 49 -13.37 -13.91 10.46
N HIS A 50 -13.24 -13.00 9.46
CA HIS A 50 -12.51 -13.29 8.24
C HIS A 50 -11.00 -12.99 8.32
N GLY A 51 -10.60 -12.04 9.15
CA GLY A 51 -9.20 -11.61 9.27
C GLY A 51 -8.70 -10.70 8.14
N VAL A 52 -7.49 -10.15 8.33
CA VAL A 52 -6.89 -9.16 7.43
C VAL A 52 -6.51 -9.75 6.06
N PRO A 53 -5.92 -10.96 5.94
CA PRO A 53 -5.58 -11.52 4.63
C PRO A 53 -6.79 -11.71 3.71
N TRP A 54 -7.94 -12.09 4.28
CA TRP A 54 -9.18 -12.18 3.51
C TRP A 54 -9.64 -10.80 3.04
N PHE A 55 -9.56 -9.80 3.93
CA PHE A 55 -9.97 -8.43 3.62
C PHE A 55 -9.11 -7.83 2.52
N THR A 56 -7.78 -7.90 2.61
CA THR A 56 -6.86 -7.37 1.62
C THR A 56 -7.03 -8.05 0.26
N ALA A 57 -7.23 -9.37 0.24
CA ALA A 57 -7.51 -10.10 -0.99
C ALA A 57 -8.84 -9.68 -1.62
N ARG A 58 -9.89 -9.47 -0.80
CA ARG A 58 -11.22 -9.08 -1.28
C ARG A 58 -11.24 -7.64 -1.80
N LEU A 59 -10.68 -6.71 -1.02
CA LEU A 59 -10.57 -5.31 -1.40
C LEU A 59 -9.68 -5.17 -2.65
N GLY A 60 -8.50 -5.77 -2.65
CA GLY A 60 -7.53 -5.68 -3.73
C GLY A 60 -8.06 -6.25 -5.05
N GLY A 61 -8.71 -7.43 -5.02
CA GLY A 61 -9.35 -8.02 -6.19
C GLY A 61 -10.46 -7.13 -6.76
N THR A 62 -11.26 -6.51 -5.88
CA THR A 62 -12.33 -5.57 -6.30
C THR A 62 -11.73 -4.28 -6.88
N LEU A 63 -10.69 -3.73 -6.25
CA LEU A 63 -9.98 -2.54 -6.75
C LEU A 63 -9.39 -2.79 -8.14
N LEU A 64 -8.76 -3.94 -8.34
CA LEU A 64 -8.15 -4.30 -9.61
C LEU A 64 -9.21 -4.43 -10.72
N GLU A 65 -10.32 -5.14 -10.46
CA GLU A 65 -11.45 -5.28 -11.40
C GLU A 65 -12.02 -3.91 -11.79
N LEU A 66 -12.32 -3.05 -10.79
CA LEU A 66 -12.91 -1.74 -11.06
C LEU A 66 -11.93 -0.80 -11.77
N SER A 67 -10.64 -0.87 -11.47
CA SER A 67 -9.62 -0.02 -12.08
C SER A 67 -9.49 -0.23 -13.59
N VAL A 68 -9.78 -1.43 -14.09
CA VAL A 68 -9.70 -1.75 -15.52
C VAL A 68 -11.06 -1.75 -16.24
N SER A 69 -12.16 -1.85 -15.50
CA SER A 69 -13.52 -1.87 -16.07
C SER A 69 -14.20 -0.51 -16.05
N GLN A 70 -13.82 0.39 -15.12
CA GLN A 70 -14.42 1.72 -14.95
C GLN A 70 -13.38 2.83 -15.20
N LEU A 71 -12.89 2.89 -16.44
CA LEU A 71 -11.80 3.80 -16.82
C LEU A 71 -12.17 5.28 -16.72
N ASP A 72 -13.45 5.64 -16.78
CA ASP A 72 -13.93 7.02 -16.68
C ASP A 72 -14.15 7.47 -15.22
N ALA A 73 -14.26 6.53 -14.27
CA ALA A 73 -14.46 6.85 -12.87
C ALA A 73 -13.14 7.32 -12.22
N PRO A 74 -13.14 8.38 -11.40
CA PRO A 74 -11.97 8.76 -10.60
C PRO A 74 -11.54 7.63 -9.67
N LEU A 75 -10.23 7.49 -9.39
CA LEU A 75 -9.72 6.44 -8.50
C LEU A 75 -10.31 6.53 -7.07
N THR A 76 -10.67 7.72 -6.60
CA THR A 76 -11.37 7.91 -5.31
C THR A 76 -12.76 7.26 -5.31
N GLU A 77 -13.49 7.32 -6.42
CA GLU A 77 -14.80 6.67 -6.58
C GLU A 77 -14.66 5.15 -6.73
N VAL A 78 -13.63 4.71 -7.46
CA VAL A 78 -13.24 3.29 -7.55
C VAL A 78 -12.97 2.72 -6.16
N LEU A 79 -12.16 3.41 -5.35
CA LEU A 79 -11.85 3.01 -3.96
C LEU A 79 -13.13 2.98 -3.10
N ALA A 80 -13.96 4.03 -3.16
CA ALA A 80 -15.20 4.08 -2.40
C ALA A 80 -16.15 2.93 -2.76
N THR A 81 -16.22 2.58 -4.04
CA THR A 81 -17.05 1.47 -4.52
C THR A 81 -16.49 0.11 -4.08
N ALA A 82 -15.16 -0.06 -4.11
CA ALA A 82 -14.51 -1.28 -3.65
C ALA A 82 -14.71 -1.50 -2.14
N ILE A 83 -14.57 -0.45 -1.33
CA ILE A 83 -14.85 -0.49 0.12
C ILE A 83 -16.29 -0.92 0.36
N ARG A 84 -17.28 -0.28 -0.29
CA ARG A 84 -18.70 -0.66 -0.14
C ARG A 84 -18.94 -2.11 -0.52
N ARG A 85 -18.44 -2.58 -1.67
CA ARG A 85 -18.60 -3.97 -2.11
C ARG A 85 -17.96 -4.96 -1.14
N THR A 86 -16.80 -4.63 -0.58
CA THR A 86 -16.12 -5.46 0.43
C THR A 86 -16.93 -5.50 1.72
N ALA A 87 -17.40 -4.37 2.22
CA ALA A 87 -18.26 -4.29 3.41
C ALA A 87 -19.56 -5.09 3.24
N ASP A 88 -20.21 -4.99 2.07
CA ASP A 88 -21.48 -5.68 1.78
C ASP A 88 -21.37 -7.20 1.88
N VAL A 89 -20.20 -7.77 1.56
CA VAL A 89 -20.00 -9.24 1.58
C VAL A 89 -20.00 -9.80 3.01
N HIS A 90 -19.56 -9.04 4.02
CA HIS A 90 -19.41 -9.56 5.37
C HIS A 90 -20.17 -8.80 6.48
N ARG A 91 -20.99 -7.81 6.12
CA ARG A 91 -21.78 -7.03 7.09
C ARG A 91 -22.77 -7.83 7.92
N ASN A 92 -23.19 -9.02 7.44
CA ASN A 92 -24.15 -9.85 8.13
C ASN A 92 -23.49 -10.82 9.15
N SER A 93 -22.17 -11.00 9.06
CA SER A 93 -21.41 -11.91 9.92
C SER A 93 -20.39 -11.18 10.80
N CYS A 94 -20.12 -9.89 10.52
CA CYS A 94 -19.09 -9.10 11.20
C CYS A 94 -19.64 -7.78 11.71
N ASP A 95 -19.08 -7.30 12.83
CA ASP A 95 -19.30 -5.93 13.32
C ASP A 95 -18.37 -4.95 12.63
N LEU A 96 -18.85 -4.35 11.54
CA LEU A 96 -18.10 -3.39 10.75
C LEU A 96 -17.94 -2.01 11.43
N SER A 97 -18.60 -1.78 12.56
CA SER A 97 -18.43 -0.57 13.38
C SER A 97 -17.28 -0.69 14.37
N HIS A 98 -16.75 -1.91 14.56
CA HIS A 98 -15.61 -2.13 15.45
C HIS A 98 -14.37 -1.40 14.94
N VAL A 99 -13.70 -0.61 15.80
CA VAL A 99 -12.53 0.22 15.42
C VAL A 99 -11.37 -0.58 14.83
N ARG A 100 -11.29 -1.89 15.16
CA ARG A 100 -10.27 -2.82 14.68
C ARG A 100 -10.79 -3.80 13.63
N THR A 101 -11.95 -3.52 13.01
CA THR A 101 -12.37 -4.29 11.84
C THR A 101 -11.24 -4.29 10.81
N PRO A 102 -11.05 -5.35 9.99
CA PRO A 102 -9.93 -5.44 9.06
C PRO A 102 -9.79 -4.19 8.21
N GLN A 103 -8.57 -3.73 8.06
CA GLN A 103 -8.21 -2.47 7.41
C GLN A 103 -6.93 -2.63 6.59
N ALA A 104 -6.72 -1.74 5.63
CA ALA A 104 -5.49 -1.71 4.86
C ALA A 104 -5.13 -0.28 4.43
N THR A 105 -3.84 -0.04 4.19
CA THR A 105 -3.36 1.05 3.38
C THR A 105 -3.69 0.79 1.92
N VAL A 106 -3.65 1.79 1.06
CA VAL A 106 -3.95 1.60 -0.36
C VAL A 106 -2.99 2.40 -1.24
N VAL A 107 -2.34 1.72 -2.17
CA VAL A 107 -1.69 2.35 -3.32
C VAL A 107 -2.34 1.85 -4.60
N MET A 108 -2.76 2.78 -5.43
CA MET A 108 -3.34 2.49 -6.75
C MET A 108 -2.64 3.34 -7.80
N ALA A 109 -2.34 2.76 -8.96
CA ALA A 109 -2.02 3.52 -10.15
C ALA A 109 -2.66 2.87 -11.38
N ARG A 110 -3.07 3.70 -12.34
CA ARG A 110 -3.70 3.29 -13.59
C ARG A 110 -3.16 4.14 -14.73
N TRP A 111 -2.93 3.54 -15.89
CA TRP A 111 -2.46 4.22 -17.10
C TRP A 111 -3.15 3.69 -18.36
N GLY A 112 -3.11 4.45 -19.45
CA GLY A 112 -3.73 4.07 -20.73
C GLY A 112 -5.25 4.22 -20.75
N GLY A 113 -5.82 4.99 -19.82
CA GLY A 113 -7.21 5.39 -19.83
C GLY A 113 -7.49 6.54 -20.81
N PRO A 114 -8.75 7.04 -20.88
CA PRO A 114 -9.14 8.11 -21.80
C PRO A 114 -8.33 9.40 -21.64
N SER A 115 -7.89 9.72 -20.43
CA SER A 115 -7.09 10.92 -20.14
C SER A 115 -5.66 10.87 -20.68
N GLN A 116 -5.17 9.70 -21.09
CA GLN A 116 -3.77 9.47 -21.44
C GLN A 116 -2.77 9.83 -20.31
N ASP A 117 -3.25 9.86 -19.07
CA ASP A 117 -2.45 10.14 -17.89
C ASP A 117 -2.12 8.84 -17.13
N VAL A 118 -1.12 8.92 -16.26
CA VAL A 118 -0.97 8.02 -15.13
C VAL A 118 -1.76 8.61 -13.98
N GLU A 119 -2.88 8.00 -13.65
CA GLU A 119 -3.69 8.34 -12.48
C GLU A 119 -3.18 7.56 -11.27
N HIS A 120 -3.17 8.19 -10.10
CA HIS A 120 -2.69 7.56 -8.89
C HIS A 120 -3.46 7.98 -7.65
N LEU A 121 -3.45 7.10 -6.65
CA LEU A 121 -4.05 7.33 -5.35
C LEU A 121 -3.23 6.60 -4.28
N VAL A 122 -2.96 7.31 -3.17
CA VAL A 122 -2.33 6.75 -1.97
C VAL A 122 -3.19 7.11 -0.76
N LEU A 123 -3.47 6.14 0.09
CA LEU A 123 -4.15 6.30 1.37
C LEU A 123 -3.34 5.58 2.44
N SER A 124 -2.96 6.31 3.49
CA SER A 124 -2.05 5.87 4.56
C SER A 124 -0.58 5.75 4.09
N ASP A 125 0.26 5.02 4.84
CA ASP A 125 1.72 5.06 4.85
C ASP A 125 2.45 4.15 3.86
N SER A 126 1.74 3.54 2.93
CA SER A 126 2.37 2.94 1.74
C SER A 126 2.77 4.01 0.73
N VAL A 127 3.74 3.73 -0.14
CA VAL A 127 4.32 4.73 -1.05
C VAL A 127 4.17 4.37 -2.52
N LEU A 128 3.92 5.39 -3.35
CA LEU A 128 4.04 5.30 -4.80
C LEU A 128 5.19 6.18 -5.30
N LEU A 129 6.12 5.58 -6.04
CA LEU A 129 7.21 6.28 -6.70
C LEU A 129 6.88 6.49 -8.18
N LEU A 130 7.05 7.69 -8.68
CA LEU A 130 6.99 8.02 -10.11
C LEU A 130 8.35 8.51 -10.57
N GLU A 131 8.93 7.84 -11.57
CA GLU A 131 10.18 8.26 -12.21
C GLU A 131 9.89 9.00 -13.52
N SER A 132 10.51 10.16 -13.67
CA SER A 132 10.46 10.89 -14.94
C SER A 132 11.45 10.33 -15.98
N PRO A 133 11.27 10.64 -17.28
CA PRO A 133 12.24 10.24 -18.32
C PRO A 133 13.67 10.71 -18.04
N GLU A 134 13.83 11.85 -17.35
CA GLU A 134 15.12 12.44 -16.95
C GLU A 134 15.74 11.75 -15.73
N GLY A 135 15.05 10.77 -15.13
CA GLY A 135 15.52 10.01 -13.98
C GLY A 135 15.20 10.65 -12.61
N GLY A 136 14.46 11.76 -12.58
CA GLY A 136 13.95 12.32 -11.33
C GLY A 136 12.86 11.44 -10.73
N VAL A 137 12.94 11.18 -9.42
CA VAL A 137 11.95 10.35 -8.69
C VAL A 137 11.14 11.21 -7.76
N ARG A 138 9.81 11.12 -7.86
CA ARG A 138 8.86 11.74 -6.96
C ARG A 138 8.14 10.64 -6.16
N ALA A 139 8.25 10.70 -4.84
CA ALA A 139 7.44 9.90 -3.94
C ALA A 139 6.08 10.59 -3.72
N ILE A 140 5.02 9.80 -3.77
CA ILE A 140 3.66 10.19 -3.42
C ILE A 140 3.34 9.46 -2.13
N LEU A 141 3.12 10.21 -1.07
CA LEU A 141 2.97 9.77 0.31
C LEU A 141 1.72 10.41 0.90
N ASP A 142 1.05 9.68 1.75
CA ASP A 142 0.11 10.24 2.73
C ASP A 142 0.83 10.28 4.08
N ASP A 143 1.48 11.40 4.35
CA ASP A 143 2.38 11.60 5.49
C ASP A 143 1.64 11.99 6.80
N ARG A 144 0.32 11.76 6.89
CA ARG A 144 -0.46 12.12 8.09
C ARG A 144 0.02 11.40 9.33
N ILE A 145 0.32 10.10 9.23
CA ILE A 145 0.81 9.31 10.36
C ILE A 145 2.18 9.79 10.83
N ASP A 146 3.06 10.20 9.91
CA ASP A 146 4.40 10.67 10.22
C ASP A 146 4.43 12.04 10.90
N ARG A 147 3.37 12.84 10.66
CA ARG A 147 3.18 14.16 11.31
C ARG A 147 2.64 14.05 12.72
N LEU A 148 2.13 12.89 13.13
CA LEU A 148 1.61 12.71 14.49
C LEU A 148 2.77 12.58 15.49
N PRO A 149 2.62 13.15 16.69
CA PRO A 149 3.57 12.90 17.76
C PRO A 149 3.70 11.40 18.04
N ARG A 150 4.92 10.89 18.01
CA ARG A 150 5.19 9.44 18.20
C ARG A 150 4.61 8.89 19.50
N GLU A 151 4.46 9.73 20.52
CA GLU A 151 3.84 9.39 21.81
C GLU A 151 2.39 8.92 21.65
N LEU A 152 1.65 9.51 20.70
CA LEU A 152 0.25 9.17 20.41
C LEU A 152 0.08 7.83 19.67
N LEU A 153 1.15 7.31 19.08
CA LEU A 153 1.14 6.03 18.35
C LEU A 153 1.75 4.88 19.16
N ARG A 154 2.15 5.13 20.44
CA ARG A 154 2.83 4.10 21.26
C ARG A 154 1.93 2.98 21.75
N THR A 155 0.64 3.22 21.86
CA THR A 155 -0.31 2.21 22.32
C THR A 155 -1.39 1.99 21.28
N HIS A 156 -1.88 0.76 21.18
CA HIS A 156 -2.99 0.45 20.28
C HIS A 156 -4.22 1.33 20.56
N GLU A 157 -4.54 1.57 21.84
CA GLU A 157 -5.68 2.40 22.23
C GLU A 157 -5.56 3.84 21.73
N SER A 158 -4.37 4.45 21.82
CA SER A 158 -4.16 5.81 21.32
C SER A 158 -4.15 5.86 19.79
N ALA A 159 -3.58 4.85 19.11
CA ALA A 159 -3.63 4.74 17.66
C ALA A 159 -5.08 4.52 17.15
N ASP A 160 -5.88 3.70 17.85
CA ASP A 160 -7.28 3.45 17.52
C ASP A 160 -8.15 4.73 17.57
N ARG A 161 -7.84 5.65 18.49
CA ARG A 161 -8.56 6.95 18.58
C ARG A 161 -8.23 7.89 17.41
N LEU A 162 -7.08 7.74 16.79
CA LEU A 162 -6.60 8.58 15.69
C LEU A 162 -6.90 7.99 14.32
N ARG A 163 -7.16 6.68 14.27
CA ARG A 163 -7.45 5.98 13.03
C ARG A 163 -8.84 6.33 12.53
N ASN A 164 -8.93 6.70 11.26
CA ASN A 164 -10.16 7.14 10.59
C ASN A 164 -10.89 8.27 11.35
N ALA A 165 -10.13 9.18 11.97
CA ALA A 165 -10.62 10.30 12.73
C ALA A 165 -9.98 11.62 12.26
N GLU A 166 -10.72 12.72 12.43
CA GLU A 166 -10.20 14.06 12.12
C GLU A 166 -8.97 14.39 12.99
N GLY A 167 -7.93 14.93 12.36
CA GLY A 167 -6.65 15.18 13.01
C GLY A 167 -5.77 13.96 13.22
N GLY A 168 -6.19 12.79 12.74
CA GLY A 168 -5.46 11.54 12.74
C GLY A 168 -5.02 11.09 11.35
N PHE A 169 -5.09 9.79 11.08
CA PHE A 169 -4.74 9.15 9.83
C PHE A 169 -5.85 8.23 9.33
N PHE A 170 -5.83 7.87 8.05
CA PHE A 170 -6.93 7.15 7.41
C PHE A 170 -6.45 5.87 6.75
N THR A 171 -7.25 4.80 6.90
CA THR A 171 -7.07 3.50 6.28
C THR A 171 -8.38 3.05 5.63
N ALA A 172 -8.31 2.22 4.60
CA ALA A 172 -9.50 1.62 4.01
C ALA A 172 -10.03 0.51 4.93
N ALA A 173 -11.26 0.67 5.39
CA ALA A 173 -11.99 -0.29 6.22
C ALA A 173 -13.41 -0.48 5.66
N ALA A 174 -14.45 -0.26 6.46
CA ALA A 174 -15.85 -0.41 6.04
C ALA A 174 -16.49 0.91 5.57
N ASP A 175 -15.97 2.06 5.99
CA ASP A 175 -16.52 3.38 5.62
C ASP A 175 -15.89 3.91 4.32
N PRO A 176 -16.67 4.02 3.22
CA PRO A 176 -16.16 4.60 1.97
C PRO A 176 -15.87 6.11 2.08
N GLY A 177 -16.33 6.79 3.13
CA GLY A 177 -16.08 8.22 3.35
C GLY A 177 -14.60 8.56 3.50
N VAL A 178 -13.75 7.61 3.90
CA VAL A 178 -12.31 7.82 4.05
C VAL A 178 -11.60 8.21 2.74
N THR A 179 -12.20 7.92 1.60
CA THR A 179 -11.60 8.17 0.27
C THR A 179 -11.37 9.64 -0.05
N VAL A 180 -12.06 10.56 0.60
CA VAL A 180 -11.85 12.01 0.45
C VAL A 180 -10.49 12.45 1.02
N HIS A 181 -9.89 11.62 1.87
CA HIS A 181 -8.59 11.87 2.50
C HIS A 181 -7.42 11.28 1.70
N ALA A 182 -7.69 10.50 0.65
CA ALA A 182 -6.63 9.93 -0.18
C ALA A 182 -5.86 11.02 -0.93
N VAL A 183 -4.55 10.83 -1.05
CA VAL A 183 -3.68 11.65 -1.90
C VAL A 183 -3.81 11.15 -3.33
N ALA A 184 -4.62 11.83 -4.13
CA ALA A 184 -4.89 11.45 -5.51
C ALA A 184 -4.36 12.48 -6.49
N GLY A 185 -3.98 12.04 -7.69
CA GLY A 185 -3.46 12.93 -8.72
C GLY A 185 -3.32 12.27 -10.08
N ARG A 186 -2.83 13.08 -11.03
CA ARG A 186 -2.57 12.67 -12.41
C ARG A 186 -1.23 13.19 -12.86
N THR A 187 -0.54 12.42 -13.69
CA THR A 187 0.73 12.80 -14.32
C THR A 187 0.66 12.40 -15.78
N PRO A 188 0.93 13.29 -16.73
CA PRO A 188 0.95 12.95 -18.15
C PRO A 188 1.82 11.72 -18.41
N ARG A 189 1.31 10.77 -19.19
CA ARG A 189 1.97 9.47 -19.42
C ARG A 189 3.40 9.62 -19.94
N GLU A 190 3.64 10.59 -20.80
CA GLU A 190 4.95 10.87 -21.36
C GLU A 190 5.97 11.38 -20.32
N ARG A 191 5.49 11.83 -19.15
CA ARG A 191 6.33 12.25 -18.01
C ARG A 191 6.60 11.15 -17.00
N VAL A 192 6.16 9.93 -17.28
CA VAL A 192 6.36 8.78 -16.39
C VAL A 192 7.09 7.67 -17.14
N ARG A 193 8.33 7.43 -16.77
CA ARG A 193 9.15 6.32 -17.28
C ARG A 193 8.89 5.02 -16.55
N ALA A 194 8.77 5.11 -15.23
CA ALA A 194 8.51 3.97 -14.37
C ALA A 194 7.70 4.35 -13.13
N LEU A 195 7.02 3.34 -12.56
CA LEU A 195 6.36 3.45 -11.25
C LEU A 195 6.85 2.31 -10.35
N ALA A 196 6.85 2.57 -9.02
CA ALA A 196 6.95 1.51 -8.04
C ALA A 196 5.97 1.78 -6.89
N ALA A 197 5.21 0.77 -6.49
CA ALA A 197 4.35 0.80 -5.32
C ALA A 197 4.93 -0.14 -4.26
N LEU A 198 5.04 0.34 -3.03
CA LEU A 198 5.65 -0.39 -1.92
C LEU A 198 4.78 -0.25 -0.67
N THR A 199 4.64 -1.35 0.07
CA THR A 199 4.15 -1.30 1.46
C THR A 199 5.25 -0.79 2.39
N ASP A 200 4.88 -0.45 3.62
CA ASP A 200 5.83 0.08 4.61
C ASP A 200 6.97 -0.91 4.90
N GLY A 201 6.67 -2.23 4.92
CA GLY A 201 7.69 -3.26 5.06
C GLY A 201 8.75 -3.26 3.96
N ALA A 202 8.40 -2.82 2.75
CA ALA A 202 9.35 -2.68 1.65
C ALA A 202 10.02 -1.29 1.61
N SER A 203 9.30 -0.22 1.96
CA SER A 203 9.80 1.15 1.95
C SER A 203 10.77 1.46 3.08
N ARG A 204 10.79 0.64 4.15
CA ARG A 204 11.69 0.83 5.31
C ARG A 204 13.17 0.83 4.95
N TRP A 205 13.58 0.30 3.79
CA TRP A 205 14.93 0.43 3.26
C TRP A 205 15.36 1.90 3.10
N VAL A 206 14.41 2.77 2.71
CA VAL A 206 14.61 4.22 2.61
C VAL A 206 14.20 4.93 3.90
N GLU A 207 12.99 4.67 4.39
CA GLU A 207 12.35 5.50 5.43
C GLU A 207 12.82 5.19 6.85
N MET A 208 13.13 3.94 7.14
CA MET A 208 13.54 3.52 8.48
C MET A 208 15.05 3.34 8.60
N PHE A 209 15.66 2.69 7.61
CA PHE A 209 17.07 2.32 7.65
C PHE A 209 17.99 3.30 6.93
N GLU A 210 17.41 4.25 6.16
CA GLU A 210 18.17 5.31 5.45
C GLU A 210 19.30 4.75 4.57
N GLU A 211 19.14 3.52 4.03
CA GLU A 211 20.15 2.83 3.20
C GLU A 211 20.31 3.46 1.82
N GLY A 212 19.41 4.36 1.45
CA GLY A 212 19.48 5.12 0.21
C GLY A 212 18.28 6.05 0.00
N SER A 213 18.33 6.79 -1.10
CA SER A 213 17.23 7.64 -1.55
C SER A 213 16.20 6.85 -2.36
N TRP A 214 15.03 7.45 -2.62
CA TRP A 214 14.03 6.89 -3.53
C TRP A 214 14.57 6.61 -4.94
N THR A 215 15.48 7.45 -5.43
CA THR A 215 16.16 7.21 -6.71
C THR A 215 17.03 5.97 -6.69
N GLN A 216 17.74 5.73 -5.58
CA GLN A 216 18.54 4.54 -5.40
C GLN A 216 17.67 3.29 -5.22
N CYS A 217 16.53 3.41 -4.53
CA CYS A 217 15.53 2.35 -4.40
C CYS A 217 15.03 1.89 -5.78
N LEU A 218 14.63 2.83 -6.66
CA LEU A 218 14.27 2.51 -8.04
C LEU A 218 15.43 1.92 -8.84
N GLY A 219 16.67 2.34 -8.57
CA GLY A 219 17.86 1.73 -9.14
C GLY A 219 18.04 0.26 -8.75
N VAL A 220 17.76 -0.08 -7.49
CA VAL A 220 17.74 -1.48 -6.99
C VAL A 220 16.65 -2.27 -7.71
N LEU A 221 15.41 -1.76 -7.76
CA LEU A 221 14.30 -2.42 -8.45
C LEU A 221 14.62 -2.72 -9.92
N ARG A 222 15.25 -1.77 -10.61
CA ARG A 222 15.64 -1.94 -12.02
C ARG A 222 16.72 -3.01 -12.22
N LYS A 223 17.70 -3.07 -11.31
CA LYS A 223 18.85 -3.95 -11.41
C LYS A 223 18.59 -5.35 -10.85
N GLU A 224 17.92 -5.44 -9.72
CA GLU A 224 17.79 -6.65 -8.91
C GLU A 224 16.35 -7.16 -8.83
N GLY A 225 15.39 -6.35 -9.31
CA GLY A 225 13.98 -6.68 -9.32
C GLY A 225 13.29 -6.43 -7.97
N ALA A 226 11.99 -6.70 -7.95
CA ALA A 226 11.14 -6.51 -6.78
C ALA A 226 11.58 -7.39 -5.59
N GLN A 227 11.91 -8.66 -5.86
CA GLN A 227 12.43 -9.57 -4.83
C GLN A 227 13.78 -9.10 -4.29
N GLY A 228 14.67 -8.59 -5.16
CA GLY A 228 15.98 -8.08 -4.73
C GLY A 228 15.88 -6.90 -3.76
N LEU A 229 14.87 -6.03 -3.89
CA LEU A 229 14.63 -4.98 -2.89
C LEU A 229 14.20 -5.59 -1.54
N ILE A 230 13.26 -6.54 -1.53
CA ILE A 230 12.82 -7.23 -0.32
C ILE A 230 14.01 -7.92 0.36
N ASP A 231 14.85 -8.61 -0.39
CA ASP A 231 16.05 -9.30 0.14
C ASP A 231 17.01 -8.30 0.81
N ARG A 232 17.17 -7.11 0.24
CA ARG A 232 17.96 -6.03 0.85
C ARG A 232 17.36 -5.53 2.15
N VAL A 233 16.03 -5.36 2.20
CA VAL A 233 15.33 -5.00 3.45
C VAL A 233 15.61 -6.06 4.51
N ARG A 234 15.43 -7.34 4.20
CA ARG A 234 15.67 -8.44 5.14
C ARG A 234 17.12 -8.50 5.65
N ALA A 235 18.08 -8.21 4.77
CA ALA A 235 19.48 -8.14 5.15
C ALA A 235 19.76 -7.01 6.15
N VAL A 236 19.20 -5.83 5.94
CA VAL A 236 19.38 -4.69 6.85
C VAL A 236 18.66 -4.91 8.17
N GLU A 237 17.44 -5.45 8.17
CA GLU A 237 16.70 -5.84 9.38
C GLU A 237 17.50 -6.83 10.22
N THR A 238 18.08 -7.85 9.60
CA THR A 238 18.92 -8.84 10.28
C THR A 238 20.19 -8.20 10.87
N ALA A 239 20.86 -7.34 10.10
CA ALA A 239 22.06 -6.63 10.58
C ALA A 239 21.75 -5.64 11.72
N ALA A 240 20.55 -5.05 11.73
CA ALA A 240 20.12 -4.16 12.82
C ALA A 240 19.91 -4.92 14.14
N LEU A 241 19.45 -6.17 14.08
CA LEU A 241 19.34 -7.06 15.24
C LEU A 241 20.69 -7.34 15.91
N GLU A 242 21.72 -7.58 15.11
CA GLU A 242 23.05 -7.88 15.62
C GLU A 242 23.67 -6.68 16.37
N ARG A 243 23.22 -5.45 16.03
CA ARG A 243 23.72 -4.20 16.62
C ARG A 243 22.94 -3.71 17.83
N THR A 244 21.70 -4.19 18.05
CA THR A 244 20.81 -3.64 19.07
C THR A 244 20.11 -4.74 19.86
N THR A 245 20.27 -4.73 21.19
CA THR A 245 19.59 -5.67 22.09
C THR A 245 18.14 -5.30 22.41
N VAL A 246 17.69 -4.11 22.01
CA VAL A 246 16.33 -3.61 22.25
C VAL A 246 15.67 -3.26 20.92
N ILE A 247 14.81 -4.16 20.45
CA ILE A 247 13.98 -3.92 19.27
C ILE A 247 12.74 -3.16 19.72
N ARG A 248 12.54 -1.97 19.16
CA ARG A 248 11.38 -1.11 19.45
C ARG A 248 10.28 -1.22 18.37
N TRP A 249 10.47 -2.07 17.36
CA TRP A 249 9.57 -2.25 16.21
C TRP A 249 9.43 -3.73 15.86
N LYS A 250 8.46 -4.05 15.03
CA LYS A 250 8.30 -5.37 14.41
C LYS A 250 9.58 -5.71 13.63
N LEU A 251 10.22 -6.83 13.93
CA LEU A 251 11.51 -7.20 13.35
C LEU A 251 11.46 -7.24 11.83
N HIS A 252 10.57 -8.09 11.32
CA HIS A 252 10.25 -8.16 9.91
C HIS A 252 8.77 -7.84 9.76
N ASP A 253 8.44 -7.01 8.79
CA ASP A 253 7.06 -6.78 8.39
C ASP A 253 6.75 -7.52 7.10
N ASP A 254 5.47 -7.74 6.85
CA ASP A 254 5.06 -8.15 5.52
C ASP A 254 5.55 -7.09 4.52
N ALA A 255 5.97 -7.50 3.35
CA ALA A 255 6.51 -6.61 2.34
C ALA A 255 5.95 -6.95 0.97
N ALA A 256 5.40 -5.96 0.28
CA ALA A 256 4.93 -6.09 -1.08
C ALA A 256 5.48 -4.97 -1.96
N VAL A 257 5.87 -5.33 -3.17
CA VAL A 257 6.45 -4.43 -4.17
C VAL A 257 5.85 -4.72 -5.52
N VAL A 258 5.43 -3.68 -6.23
CA VAL A 258 5.16 -3.72 -7.67
C VAL A 258 6.04 -2.70 -8.35
N PHE A 259 6.77 -3.10 -9.37
CA PHE A 259 7.59 -2.23 -10.22
C PHE A 259 7.14 -2.35 -11.68
N ALA A 260 6.91 -1.23 -12.36
CA ALA A 260 6.49 -1.17 -13.74
C ALA A 260 7.32 -0.14 -14.52
N GLU A 261 8.03 -0.57 -15.56
CA GLU A 261 8.59 0.30 -16.60
C GLU A 261 7.58 0.42 -17.74
N LEU A 262 7.11 1.63 -17.99
CA LEU A 262 6.03 1.93 -18.92
C LEU A 262 6.53 2.20 -20.35
#